data_b75d83a0994d4a53fda3f761a5c0832e
#
_entry.id   b75d83a0994d4a53fda3f761a5c0832e
#
_cell.length_a   1.000
_cell.length_b   1.000
_cell.length_c   1.000
_cell.angle_alpha   90.00
_cell.angle_beta   90.00
_cell.angle_gamma   90.00
#
_symmetry.space_group_name_H-M   'P 1'
#
loop_
_entity.id
_entity.type
_entity.pdbx_description
1 polymer ?
#
loop_
_entity_poly.entity_id
_entity_poly.type
_entity_poly.pdbx_seq_one_letter_code
_entity_poly.pdbx_strand_id
1 'polypeptide(L)'
;MAEEKKKILIHTADGDHVVSVGEHKPKQTFGAMPVKDYVAAVADPDGLPQAGSVGAVVSALAAAMGSLAVRALRSDDASLQKTAEELRQMTDYMVFQIDEELRAREPLDRRRVE
;
A
#
# COMPACT_ATOMS: atom_id res chain seq x y z
N MET A 1 10.59 9.87 -21.79
CA MET A 1 11.73 10.70 -21.35
C MET A 1 12.66 9.85 -20.53
N ALA A 2 13.91 9.82 -20.90
CA ALA A 2 14.90 9.08 -20.14
C ALA A 2 15.12 9.78 -18.80
N GLU A 3 14.75 9.12 -17.72
CA GLU A 3 15.12 9.60 -16.40
C GLU A 3 16.63 9.50 -16.24
N GLU A 4 17.25 10.61 -15.88
CA GLU A 4 18.68 10.59 -15.57
C GLU A 4 18.92 9.71 -14.36
N LYS A 5 19.58 8.60 -14.58
CA LYS A 5 19.99 7.70 -13.51
C LYS A 5 21.14 8.31 -12.74
N LYS A 6 20.89 8.75 -11.53
CA LYS A 6 21.96 9.19 -10.63
C LYS A 6 22.66 7.96 -10.08
N LYS A 7 23.95 7.86 -10.35
CA LYS A 7 24.78 6.79 -9.80
C LYS A 7 25.53 7.33 -8.59
N ILE A 8 25.43 6.63 -7.49
CA ILE A 8 26.18 6.94 -6.27
C ILE A 8 27.26 5.88 -6.11
N LEU A 9 28.50 6.33 -5.93
CA LEU A 9 29.61 5.45 -5.60
C LEU A 9 29.64 5.28 -4.07
N ILE A 10 29.48 4.03 -3.63
CA ILE A 10 29.54 3.68 -2.22
C ILE A 10 30.85 2.94 -1.95
N HIS A 11 31.67 3.51 -1.06
CA HIS A 11 32.90 2.86 -0.60
C HIS A 11 32.58 1.98 0.61
N THR A 12 32.78 0.69 0.45
CA THR A 12 32.61 -0.27 1.53
C THR A 12 33.91 -1.03 1.77
N ALA A 13 33.96 -1.77 2.88
CA ALA A 13 35.11 -2.60 3.20
C ALA A 13 35.38 -3.69 2.16
N ASP A 14 34.34 -4.09 1.41
CA ASP A 14 34.42 -5.11 0.37
C ASP A 14 34.75 -4.54 -1.01
N GLY A 15 34.95 -3.23 -1.13
CA GLY A 15 35.24 -2.55 -2.39
C GLY A 15 34.20 -1.49 -2.72
N ASP A 16 34.39 -0.86 -3.88
CA ASP A 16 33.53 0.21 -4.32
C ASP A 16 32.31 -0.38 -5.05
N HIS A 17 31.14 0.05 -4.65
CA HIS A 17 29.88 -0.33 -5.27
C HIS A 17 29.22 0.88 -5.91
N VAL A 18 28.83 0.76 -7.16
CA VAL A 18 28.06 1.79 -7.84
C VAL A 18 26.57 1.44 -7.68
N VAL A 19 25.85 2.29 -6.94
CA VAL A 19 24.42 2.12 -6.77
C VAL A 19 23.70 3.16 -7.61
N SER A 20 22.79 2.69 -8.44
CA SER A 20 21.99 3.55 -9.30
C SER A 20 20.79 4.07 -8.51
N VAL A 21 20.87 5.31 -8.00
CA VAL A 21 19.82 5.90 -7.16
C VAL A 21 18.62 6.33 -7.97
N GLY A 22 18.79 6.64 -9.26
CA GLY A 22 17.66 7.00 -10.13
C GLY A 22 16.74 5.84 -10.48
N GLU A 23 17.20 4.59 -10.27
CA GLU A 23 16.39 3.40 -10.45
C GLU A 23 15.63 2.99 -9.19
N HIS A 24 15.83 3.71 -8.11
CA HIS A 24 14.99 3.50 -6.94
C HIS A 24 13.62 4.07 -7.24
N LYS A 25 12.91 3.41 -8.15
CA LYS A 25 11.46 3.48 -8.09
C LYS A 25 11.11 3.07 -6.68
N PRO A 26 10.37 3.90 -5.92
CA PRO A 26 9.82 3.40 -4.68
C PRO A 26 9.26 2.03 -4.99
N LYS A 27 9.66 1.01 -4.24
CA LYS A 27 9.09 -0.32 -4.35
C LYS A 27 7.62 -0.13 -4.59
N GLN A 28 7.08 -0.68 -5.69
CA GLN A 28 5.67 -0.60 -5.94
C GLN A 28 4.97 -0.98 -4.66
N THR A 29 4.37 0.01 -4.02
CA THR A 29 3.55 -0.26 -2.85
C THR A 29 2.37 -1.09 -3.31
N PHE A 30 1.94 -2.03 -2.50
CA PHE A 30 0.79 -2.86 -2.86
C PHE A 30 -0.46 -2.01 -3.11
N GLY A 31 -0.58 -0.87 -2.40
CA GLY A 31 -1.68 0.05 -2.61
C GLY A 31 -1.69 0.71 -3.99
N ALA A 32 -0.54 0.80 -4.65
CA ALA A 32 -0.42 1.37 -5.99
C ALA A 32 -0.39 0.33 -7.10
N MET A 33 -0.41 -0.95 -6.75
CA MET A 33 -0.33 -2.06 -7.70
C MET A 33 -1.66 -2.25 -8.43
N PRO A 34 -1.64 -2.62 -9.73
CA PRO A 34 -2.88 -3.02 -10.40
C PRO A 34 -3.56 -4.17 -9.66
N VAL A 35 -4.89 -4.17 -9.65
CA VAL A 35 -5.68 -5.16 -8.90
C VAL A 35 -5.32 -6.58 -9.31
N LYS A 36 -5.16 -6.85 -10.60
CA LYS A 36 -4.81 -8.19 -11.10
C LYS A 36 -3.48 -8.68 -10.54
N ASP A 37 -2.51 -7.78 -10.41
CA ASP A 37 -1.18 -8.10 -9.91
C ASP A 37 -1.21 -8.34 -8.39
N TYR A 38 -2.01 -7.56 -7.69
CA TYR A 38 -2.21 -7.74 -6.25
C TYR A 38 -2.85 -9.10 -5.96
N VAL A 39 -3.91 -9.45 -6.72
CA VAL A 39 -4.59 -10.75 -6.56
C VAL A 39 -3.64 -11.91 -6.83
N ALA A 40 -2.82 -11.80 -7.88
CA ALA A 40 -1.82 -12.82 -8.19
C ALA A 40 -0.79 -12.96 -7.06
N ALA A 41 -0.35 -11.83 -6.50
CA ALA A 41 0.61 -11.85 -5.38
C ALA A 41 0.01 -12.49 -4.13
N VAL A 42 -1.27 -12.24 -3.84
CA VAL A 42 -1.97 -12.85 -2.70
C VAL A 42 -2.08 -14.36 -2.87
N ALA A 43 -2.28 -14.83 -4.10
CA ALA A 43 -2.42 -16.25 -4.41
C ALA A 43 -1.08 -17.01 -4.38
N ASP A 44 0.03 -16.30 -4.43
CA ASP A 44 1.37 -16.90 -4.40
C ASP A 44 1.71 -17.29 -2.96
N PRO A 45 2.08 -18.58 -2.70
CA PRO A 45 2.47 -19.01 -1.35
C PRO A 45 3.65 -18.21 -0.76
N ASP A 46 4.54 -17.72 -1.63
CA ASP A 46 5.67 -16.90 -1.23
C ASP A 46 5.36 -15.40 -1.36
N GLY A 47 4.11 -15.06 -1.64
CA GLY A 47 3.67 -13.67 -1.80
C GLY A 47 3.75 -12.89 -0.51
N LEU A 48 4.15 -11.63 -0.61
CA LEU A 48 4.30 -10.74 0.53
C LEU A 48 2.95 -10.25 1.10
N PRO A 49 1.91 -9.99 0.28
CA PRO A 49 0.62 -9.61 0.87
C PRO A 49 0.05 -10.75 1.69
N GLN A 50 -0.18 -10.49 2.97
CA GLN A 50 -0.75 -11.46 3.89
C GLN A 50 -2.12 -10.98 4.39
N ALA A 51 -2.72 -11.76 5.27
CA ALA A 51 -4.08 -11.54 5.75
C ALA A 51 -4.36 -10.11 6.21
N GLY A 52 -3.39 -9.46 6.88
CA GLY A 52 -3.55 -8.08 7.34
C GLY A 52 -3.70 -7.09 6.20
N SER A 53 -2.86 -7.22 5.16
CA SER A 53 -2.95 -6.38 3.96
C SER A 53 -4.25 -6.63 3.20
N VAL A 54 -4.64 -7.88 3.03
CA VAL A 54 -5.89 -8.25 2.36
C VAL A 54 -7.09 -7.71 3.14
N GLY A 55 -7.07 -7.82 4.46
CA GLY A 55 -8.11 -7.26 5.33
C GLY A 55 -8.25 -5.75 5.15
N ALA A 56 -7.12 -5.05 5.01
CA ALA A 56 -7.14 -3.61 4.75
C ALA A 56 -7.78 -3.28 3.40
N VAL A 57 -7.49 -4.06 2.35
CA VAL A 57 -8.11 -3.88 1.03
C VAL A 57 -9.62 -4.09 1.11
N VAL A 58 -10.06 -5.16 1.76
CA VAL A 58 -11.49 -5.46 1.92
C VAL A 58 -12.19 -4.34 2.70
N SER A 59 -11.57 -3.87 3.78
CA SER A 59 -12.10 -2.79 4.60
C SER A 59 -12.18 -1.47 3.82
N ALA A 60 -11.17 -1.18 3.00
CA ALA A 60 -11.16 0.01 2.15
C ALA A 60 -12.30 -0.03 1.14
N LEU A 61 -12.51 -1.18 0.50
CA LEU A 61 -13.60 -1.36 -0.46
C LEU A 61 -14.97 -1.22 0.23
N ALA A 62 -15.13 -1.80 1.41
CA ALA A 62 -16.37 -1.70 2.17
C ALA A 62 -16.68 -0.25 2.55
N ALA A 63 -15.69 0.48 3.05
CA ALA A 63 -15.85 1.89 3.41
C ALA A 63 -16.17 2.76 2.18
N ALA A 64 -15.51 2.49 1.06
CA ALA A 64 -15.76 3.20 -0.20
C ALA A 64 -17.19 2.96 -0.70
N MET A 65 -17.65 1.71 -0.63
CA MET A 65 -19.02 1.38 -1.02
C MET A 65 -20.04 2.04 -0.11
N GLY A 66 -19.77 2.08 1.19
CA GLY A 66 -20.62 2.79 2.15
C GLY A 66 -20.69 4.29 1.84
N SER A 67 -19.57 4.91 1.56
CA SER A 67 -19.52 6.32 1.18
C SER A 67 -20.33 6.58 -0.10
N LEU A 68 -20.15 5.72 -1.10
CA LEU A 68 -20.90 5.81 -2.35
C LEU A 68 -22.43 5.71 -2.11
N ALA A 69 -22.84 4.75 -1.29
CA ALA A 69 -24.26 4.54 -1.00
C ALA A 69 -24.87 5.79 -0.34
N VAL A 70 -24.18 6.39 0.62
CA VAL A 70 -24.68 7.61 1.30
C VAL A 70 -24.74 8.78 0.31
N ARG A 71 -23.71 8.95 -0.52
CA ARG A 71 -23.69 10.01 -1.53
C ARG A 71 -24.78 9.85 -2.58
N ALA A 72 -25.12 8.61 -2.94
CA ALA A 72 -26.16 8.34 -3.92
C ALA A 72 -27.54 8.79 -3.45
N LEU A 73 -27.76 8.90 -2.16
CA LEU A 73 -29.00 9.41 -1.60
C LEU A 73 -29.23 10.89 -1.89
N ARG A 74 -28.16 11.64 -2.19
CA ARG A 74 -28.22 13.08 -2.51
C ARG A 74 -29.05 13.88 -1.48
N SER A 75 -28.90 13.52 -0.23
CA SER A 75 -29.60 14.16 0.88
C SER A 75 -28.89 15.42 1.33
N ASP A 76 -29.66 16.45 1.72
CA ASP A 76 -29.13 17.65 2.36
C ASP A 76 -28.93 17.48 3.87
N ASP A 77 -29.22 16.30 4.40
CA ASP A 77 -29.04 15.99 5.82
C ASP A 77 -27.55 16.05 6.19
N ALA A 78 -27.23 16.97 7.08
CA ALA A 78 -25.85 17.18 7.53
C ALA A 78 -25.27 15.93 8.20
N SER A 79 -26.11 15.15 8.88
CA SER A 79 -25.70 13.90 9.53
C SER A 79 -25.25 12.87 8.51
N LEU A 80 -25.97 12.72 7.40
CA LEU A 80 -25.59 11.80 6.32
C LEU A 80 -24.33 12.25 5.60
N GLN A 81 -24.18 13.55 5.37
CA GLN A 81 -22.98 14.11 4.76
C GLN A 81 -21.76 13.88 5.64
N LYS A 82 -21.91 14.03 6.95
CA LYS A 82 -20.84 13.75 7.89
C LYS A 82 -20.45 12.28 7.87
N THR A 83 -21.43 11.39 7.82
CA THR A 83 -21.19 9.95 7.72
C THR A 83 -20.43 9.60 6.46
N ALA A 84 -20.80 10.18 5.31
CA ALA A 84 -20.10 9.97 4.04
C ALA A 84 -18.64 10.41 4.15
N GLU A 85 -18.37 11.55 4.77
CA GLU A 85 -17.00 12.06 4.93
C GLU A 85 -16.17 11.17 5.86
N GLU A 86 -16.78 10.69 6.96
CA GLU A 86 -16.11 9.76 7.86
C GLU A 86 -15.75 8.45 7.15
N LEU A 87 -16.65 7.93 6.32
CA LEU A 87 -16.39 6.73 5.53
C LEU A 87 -15.28 6.97 4.50
N ARG A 88 -15.23 8.16 3.90
CA ARG A 88 -14.14 8.50 2.98
C ARG A 88 -12.80 8.52 3.70
N GLN A 89 -12.75 9.10 4.89
CA GLN A 89 -11.53 9.13 5.70
C GLN A 89 -11.10 7.72 6.10
N MET A 90 -12.05 6.85 6.45
CA MET A 90 -11.76 5.45 6.74
C MET A 90 -11.22 4.73 5.51
N THR A 91 -11.74 5.04 4.33
CA THR A 91 -11.23 4.48 3.07
C THR A 91 -9.76 4.83 2.89
N ASP A 92 -9.41 6.10 3.04
CA ASP A 92 -8.04 6.58 2.89
C ASP A 92 -7.12 5.92 3.92
N TYR A 93 -7.57 5.81 5.16
CA TYR A 93 -6.81 5.16 6.23
C TYR A 93 -6.56 3.69 5.92
N MET A 94 -7.57 2.97 5.44
CA MET A 94 -7.44 1.54 5.12
C MET A 94 -6.52 1.32 3.91
N VAL A 95 -6.56 2.21 2.92
CA VAL A 95 -5.61 2.15 1.80
C VAL A 95 -4.17 2.31 2.31
N PHE A 96 -3.96 3.24 3.22
CA PHE A 96 -2.65 3.41 3.87
C PHE A 96 -2.21 2.13 4.60
N GLN A 97 -3.14 1.44 5.27
CA GLN A 97 -2.84 0.24 6.05
C GLN A 97 -2.41 -0.95 5.19
N ILE A 98 -2.75 -0.96 3.90
CA ILE A 98 -2.37 -2.07 2.99
C ILE A 98 -0.84 -2.29 3.03
N ASP A 99 -0.08 -1.21 3.01
CA ASP A 99 1.39 -1.28 3.01
C ASP A 99 1.97 -1.25 4.43
N GLU A 100 1.29 -0.59 5.36
CA GLU A 100 1.76 -0.51 6.75
C GLU A 100 1.79 -1.86 7.46
N GLU A 101 0.82 -2.72 7.18
CA GLU A 101 0.81 -4.09 7.70
C GLU A 101 2.06 -4.85 7.30
N LEU A 102 2.51 -4.66 6.07
CA LEU A 102 3.73 -5.28 5.59
C LEU A 102 4.96 -4.75 6.29
N ARG A 103 5.05 -3.44 6.48
CA ARG A 103 6.18 -2.81 7.16
C ARG A 103 6.29 -3.25 8.61
N ALA A 104 5.16 -3.39 9.29
CA ALA A 104 5.12 -3.83 10.68
C ALA A 104 5.64 -5.26 10.84
N ARG A 105 5.48 -6.10 9.82
CA ARG A 105 5.91 -7.50 9.85
C ARG A 105 7.37 -7.72 9.46
N GLU A 106 7.94 -6.86 8.64
CA GLU A 106 9.33 -7.00 8.17
C GLU A 106 10.32 -7.27 9.30
N PRO A 107 10.34 -6.51 10.41
CA PRO A 107 11.27 -6.77 11.50
C PRO A 107 11.04 -8.10 12.21
N LEU A 108 9.79 -8.56 12.29
CA LEU A 108 9.45 -9.84 12.95
C LEU A 108 9.88 -11.03 12.09
N ASP A 109 9.70 -10.93 10.77
CA ASP A 109 10.10 -11.99 9.85
C ASP A 109 11.62 -12.13 9.81
N ARG A 110 12.37 -11.04 9.90
CA ARG A 110 13.82 -11.07 10.01
C ARG A 110 14.29 -11.77 11.27
N ARG A 111 13.60 -11.59 12.38
CA ARG A 111 13.93 -12.25 13.66
C ARG A 111 13.69 -13.75 13.62
N ARG A 112 12.73 -14.21 12.82
CA ARG A 112 12.43 -15.63 12.70
C ARG A 112 13.48 -16.39 11.89
N VAL A 113 14.17 -15.73 10.99
CA VAL A 113 15.19 -16.35 10.13
C VAL A 113 16.51 -16.49 10.86
N GLU A 114 16.73 -15.73 11.91
CA GLU A 114 17.89 -15.84 12.79
C GLU A 114 17.62 -16.86 13.90
#